data_dd44ce903573f3567f43979ec1c8c3c9
#
_entry.id   dd44ce903573f3567f43979ec1c8c3c9
#
_cell.length_a   1.000
_cell.length_b   1.000
_cell.length_c   1.000
_cell.angle_alpha   90.00
_cell.angle_beta   90.00
_cell.angle_gamma   90.00
#
_symmetry.space_group_name_H-M   'P 1'
#
loop_
_entity.id
_entity.type
_entity.pdbx_description
1 polymer ?
#
loop_
_entity_poly.entity_id
_entity_poly.type
_entity_poly.pdbx_seq_one_letter_code
_entity_poly.pdbx_strand_id
1 'polypeptide(L)'
;MKAFTITSILAAACLFPSYSPAGAAAENKIQAASMQTAAGIPKQDPQLIKGKLANGLTYFIRPNAEPKGRFSIRLRVNTGSLNETDDIQGVSHFLEHMVFNGSTHFKRGEMIPAMQKEGLGLGGDANAYTAFDETVYMMDVPSMKESTVDLAFTIMRDFADGALLEESAIDTERGIITSEYKVRDSAGYRVMKEVFSIMLDGTRIPDRYP
;
A
#
# COMPACT_ATOMS: atom_id res chain seq x y z
N MET A 1 -20.96 50.69 20.56
CA MET A 1 -21.33 51.05 19.20
C MET A 1 -20.10 51.50 18.47
N LYS A 2 -19.50 50.66 17.61
CA LYS A 2 -18.65 51.05 16.49
C LYS A 2 -18.80 49.97 15.43
N ALA A 3 -19.40 50.40 14.31
CA ALA A 3 -19.59 49.57 13.13
C ALA A 3 -18.24 49.24 12.47
N PHE A 4 -17.99 47.99 12.17
CA PHE A 4 -16.88 47.60 11.28
C PHE A 4 -17.47 47.37 9.88
N THR A 5 -17.06 48.26 8.99
CA THR A 5 -17.41 48.24 7.58
C THR A 5 -16.55 47.19 6.89
N ILE A 6 -17.22 46.21 6.27
CA ILE A 6 -16.58 45.26 5.37
C ILE A 6 -16.48 45.93 4.01
N THR A 7 -15.29 46.20 3.55
CA THR A 7 -15.07 46.66 2.19
C THR A 7 -13.91 45.87 1.56
N SER A 8 -14.18 45.40 0.33
CA SER A 8 -13.24 44.93 -0.68
C SER A 8 -12.85 43.47 -0.67
N ILE A 9 -13.73 42.64 -1.25
CA ILE A 9 -13.32 41.43 -1.93
C ILE A 9 -12.89 41.84 -3.33
N LEU A 10 -11.61 41.73 -3.62
CA LEU A 10 -11.05 41.93 -4.95
C LEU A 10 -11.43 40.73 -5.82
N ALA A 11 -12.40 40.94 -6.72
CA ALA A 11 -12.73 39.98 -7.76
C ALA A 11 -11.60 39.96 -8.79
N ALA A 12 -10.77 38.93 -8.79
CA ALA A 12 -9.90 38.64 -9.91
C ALA A 12 -10.76 38.13 -11.07
N ALA A 13 -11.11 39.04 -11.99
CA ALA A 13 -11.74 38.66 -13.24
C ALA A 13 -10.72 37.91 -14.09
N CYS A 14 -10.88 36.58 -14.19
CA CYS A 14 -10.24 35.80 -15.24
C CYS A 14 -10.85 36.23 -16.56
N LEU A 15 -10.09 36.98 -17.36
CA LEU A 15 -10.38 37.29 -18.74
C LEU A 15 -10.34 36.00 -19.58
N PHE A 16 -11.46 35.33 -19.73
CA PHE A 16 -11.64 34.36 -20.79
C PHE A 16 -11.86 35.14 -22.10
N PRO A 17 -11.09 34.90 -23.15
CA PRO A 17 -11.40 35.50 -24.45
C PRO A 17 -12.77 34.96 -24.91
N SER A 18 -13.66 35.89 -25.26
CA SER A 18 -14.96 35.60 -25.82
C SER A 18 -14.78 34.78 -27.11
N TYR A 19 -15.20 33.52 -27.06
CA TYR A 19 -15.24 32.68 -28.24
C TYR A 19 -16.44 33.10 -29.11
N SER A 20 -16.19 33.70 -30.24
CA SER A 20 -17.20 34.04 -31.24
C SER A 20 -17.53 32.78 -32.05
N PRO A 21 -18.79 32.34 -32.16
CA PRO A 21 -19.14 31.21 -33.00
C PRO A 21 -19.45 31.68 -34.45
N ALA A 22 -18.42 31.99 -35.19
CA ALA A 22 -18.58 32.15 -36.64
C ALA A 22 -17.27 31.77 -37.35
N GLY A 23 -17.29 30.64 -37.99
CA GLY A 23 -16.24 30.29 -38.92
C GLY A 23 -15.80 28.86 -38.90
N ALA A 24 -16.31 28.08 -39.83
CA ALA A 24 -15.75 26.86 -40.40
C ALA A 24 -15.53 25.69 -39.44
N ALA A 25 -16.29 24.65 -39.69
CA ALA A 25 -15.96 23.28 -39.35
C ALA A 25 -14.57 22.92 -39.89
N ALA A 26 -13.53 23.32 -39.16
CA ALA A 26 -12.29 22.62 -39.22
C ALA A 26 -12.56 21.31 -38.50
N GLU A 27 -12.76 20.23 -39.25
CA GLU A 27 -12.60 18.88 -38.75
C GLU A 27 -11.25 18.85 -38.04
N ASN A 28 -11.28 19.04 -36.73
CA ASN A 28 -10.18 18.71 -35.89
C ASN A 28 -10.12 17.20 -35.93
N LYS A 29 -9.57 16.64 -37.00
CA LYS A 29 -8.97 15.35 -36.99
C LYS A 29 -7.92 15.47 -35.89
N ILE A 30 -8.32 15.13 -34.66
CA ILE A 30 -7.40 14.55 -33.68
C ILE A 30 -6.87 13.36 -34.47
N GLN A 31 -5.80 13.61 -35.18
CA GLN A 31 -4.93 12.59 -35.68
C GLN A 31 -4.54 11.92 -34.40
N ALA A 32 -5.24 10.83 -34.07
CA ALA A 32 -4.75 9.87 -33.11
C ALA A 32 -3.34 9.64 -33.63
N ALA A 33 -2.38 10.36 -33.03
CA ALA A 33 -1.00 10.00 -33.17
C ALA A 33 -1.04 8.54 -32.80
N SER A 34 -0.92 7.68 -33.79
CA SER A 34 -0.67 6.29 -33.55
C SER A 34 0.50 6.33 -32.60
N MET A 35 0.24 6.11 -31.32
CA MET A 35 1.28 5.73 -30.41
C MET A 35 1.81 4.46 -31.03
N GLN A 36 2.75 4.64 -31.94
CA GLN A 36 3.60 3.58 -32.36
C GLN A 36 4.24 3.08 -31.08
N THR A 37 3.66 2.03 -30.54
CA THR A 37 4.22 1.17 -29.54
C THR A 37 5.48 0.51 -30.09
N ALA A 38 6.44 1.35 -30.48
CA ALA A 38 7.80 0.93 -30.77
C ALA A 38 8.67 0.87 -29.51
N ALA A 39 8.13 1.16 -28.34
CA ALA A 39 8.70 0.72 -27.09
C ALA A 39 8.29 -0.75 -26.93
N GLY A 40 9.06 -1.66 -27.47
CA GLY A 40 8.86 -3.09 -27.25
C GLY A 40 8.73 -3.35 -25.74
N ILE A 41 7.91 -4.34 -25.36
CA ILE A 41 7.82 -4.83 -23.99
C ILE A 41 9.24 -4.89 -23.42
N PRO A 42 9.52 -4.23 -22.28
CA PRO A 42 10.85 -4.25 -21.70
C PRO A 42 11.33 -5.69 -21.57
N LYS A 43 12.53 -5.97 -22.04
CA LYS A 43 13.10 -7.32 -21.89
C LYS A 43 13.23 -7.61 -20.40
N GLN A 44 12.86 -8.83 -20.02
CA GLN A 44 13.07 -9.28 -18.66
C GLN A 44 14.55 -9.13 -18.29
N ASP A 45 14.82 -8.64 -17.07
CA ASP A 45 16.19 -8.59 -16.53
C ASP A 45 16.80 -10.01 -16.57
N PRO A 46 17.92 -10.21 -17.28
CA PRO A 46 18.56 -11.53 -17.39
C PRO A 46 19.07 -12.07 -16.06
N GLN A 47 19.24 -11.22 -15.05
CA GLN A 47 19.65 -11.62 -13.70
C GLN A 47 18.47 -11.99 -12.80
N LEU A 48 17.23 -11.77 -13.27
CA LEU A 48 16.03 -12.11 -12.49
C LEU A 48 15.78 -13.62 -12.54
N ILE A 49 15.91 -14.27 -11.40
CA ILE A 49 15.53 -15.67 -11.21
C ILE A 49 14.06 -15.71 -10.81
N LYS A 50 13.26 -16.44 -11.55
CA LYS A 50 11.86 -16.68 -11.26
C LYS A 50 11.63 -18.17 -11.08
N GLY A 51 10.88 -18.55 -10.02
CA GLY A 51 10.53 -19.93 -9.79
C GLY A 51 9.17 -20.05 -9.08
N LYS A 52 8.76 -21.31 -8.87
CA LYS A 52 7.52 -21.64 -8.18
C LYS A 52 7.79 -22.80 -7.23
N LEU A 53 7.36 -22.69 -5.99
CA LEU A 53 7.43 -23.77 -5.01
C LEU A 53 6.31 -24.81 -5.24
N ALA A 54 6.45 -25.97 -4.62
CA ALA A 54 5.47 -27.06 -4.75
C ALA A 54 4.07 -26.67 -4.25
N ASN A 55 3.99 -25.76 -3.25
CA ASN A 55 2.74 -25.22 -2.73
C ASN A 55 2.10 -24.13 -3.61
N GLY A 56 2.74 -23.79 -4.74
CA GLY A 56 2.22 -22.79 -5.67
C GLY A 56 2.77 -21.38 -5.49
N LEU A 57 3.50 -21.09 -4.41
CA LEU A 57 4.11 -19.77 -4.20
C LEU A 57 5.13 -19.48 -5.31
N THR A 58 4.97 -18.33 -5.96
CA THR A 58 5.91 -17.84 -6.96
C THR A 58 6.94 -16.93 -6.30
N TYR A 59 8.20 -17.14 -6.62
CA TYR A 59 9.28 -16.29 -6.10
C TYR A 59 10.09 -15.66 -7.21
N PHE A 60 10.68 -14.52 -6.87
CA PHE A 60 11.59 -13.77 -7.72
C PHE A 60 12.85 -13.45 -6.91
N ILE A 61 14.02 -13.73 -7.45
CA ILE A 61 15.30 -13.40 -6.82
C ILE A 61 16.09 -12.59 -7.82
N ARG A 62 16.50 -11.40 -7.40
CA ARG A 62 17.35 -10.53 -8.18
C ARG A 62 18.64 -10.27 -7.39
N PRO A 63 19.80 -10.82 -7.83
CA PRO A 63 21.07 -10.50 -7.21
C PRO A 63 21.35 -9.00 -7.29
N ASN A 64 21.80 -8.43 -6.18
CA ASN A 64 22.19 -7.02 -6.09
C ASN A 64 23.40 -6.90 -5.16
N ALA A 65 24.41 -6.12 -5.58
CA ALA A 65 25.63 -5.91 -4.82
C ALA A 65 25.64 -4.58 -4.04
N GLU A 66 24.62 -3.74 -4.20
CA GLU A 66 24.55 -2.44 -3.54
C GLU A 66 23.21 -2.26 -2.81
N PRO A 67 23.24 -1.92 -1.52
CA PRO A 67 24.40 -1.88 -0.63
C PRO A 67 24.90 -3.30 -0.27
N LYS A 68 26.22 -3.46 -0.09
CA LYS A 68 26.83 -4.75 0.26
C LYS A 68 26.35 -5.28 1.61
N GLY A 69 26.24 -6.61 1.71
CA GLY A 69 25.95 -7.31 2.97
C GLY A 69 24.51 -7.12 3.48
N ARG A 70 23.60 -6.74 2.61
CA ARG A 70 22.18 -6.56 2.91
C ARG A 70 21.32 -7.27 1.87
N PHE A 71 20.06 -7.54 2.22
CA PHE A 71 19.05 -7.95 1.26
C PHE A 71 17.68 -7.39 1.62
N SER A 72 16.81 -7.29 0.62
CA SER A 72 15.41 -6.94 0.80
C SER A 72 14.55 -8.16 0.52
N ILE A 73 13.57 -8.42 1.37
CA ILE A 73 12.59 -9.48 1.18
C ILE A 73 11.19 -8.89 1.23
N ARG A 74 10.33 -9.33 0.33
CA ARG A 74 8.93 -8.91 0.23
C ARG A 74 8.06 -10.16 0.07
N LEU A 75 7.04 -10.27 0.90
CA LEU A 75 5.95 -11.23 0.74
C LEU A 75 4.72 -10.45 0.28
N ARG A 76 4.28 -10.71 -0.94
CA ARG A 76 3.07 -10.11 -1.51
C ARG A 76 1.94 -11.13 -1.52
N VAL A 77 0.86 -10.78 -0.89
CA VAL A 77 -0.42 -11.51 -0.93
C VAL A 77 -1.35 -10.77 -1.88
N ASN A 78 -1.87 -11.46 -2.90
CA ASN A 78 -2.78 -10.89 -3.89
C ASN A 78 -4.21 -10.77 -3.32
N THR A 79 -4.33 -10.12 -2.18
CA THR A 79 -5.59 -9.84 -1.49
C THR A 79 -5.47 -8.51 -0.76
N GLY A 80 -6.46 -7.66 -0.93
CA GLY A 80 -6.60 -6.38 -0.27
C GLY A 80 -8.07 -6.02 -0.11
N SER A 81 -8.37 -4.77 0.17
CA SER A 81 -9.72 -4.33 0.53
C SER A 81 -10.79 -4.55 -0.54
N LEU A 82 -10.42 -4.60 -1.83
CA LEU A 82 -11.36 -4.93 -2.92
C LEU A 82 -11.84 -6.39 -2.92
N ASN A 83 -11.09 -7.28 -2.28
CA ASN A 83 -11.45 -8.70 -2.19
C ASN A 83 -12.42 -8.99 -1.04
N GLU A 84 -12.66 -8.00 -0.17
CA GLU A 84 -13.55 -8.11 0.98
C GLU A 84 -15.01 -8.02 0.56
N THR A 85 -15.88 -8.74 1.25
CA THR A 85 -17.33 -8.57 1.15
C THR A 85 -17.80 -7.45 2.08
N ASP A 86 -19.06 -7.02 1.96
CA ASP A 86 -19.55 -5.86 2.71
C ASP A 86 -19.62 -6.10 4.22
N ASP A 87 -19.74 -7.35 4.64
CA ASP A 87 -19.82 -7.79 6.03
C ASP A 87 -18.44 -7.97 6.71
N ILE A 88 -17.34 -7.99 5.95
CA ILE A 88 -15.98 -8.18 6.48
C ILE A 88 -15.00 -7.09 6.06
N GLN A 89 -15.49 -5.87 5.87
CA GLN A 89 -14.63 -4.74 5.50
C GLN A 89 -13.56 -4.47 6.55
N GLY A 90 -12.32 -4.28 6.08
CA GLY A 90 -11.15 -4.01 6.91
C GLY A 90 -10.44 -5.26 7.41
N VAL A 91 -10.91 -6.48 7.06
CA VAL A 91 -10.29 -7.72 7.54
C VAL A 91 -8.88 -7.91 7.01
N SER A 92 -8.57 -7.43 5.80
CA SER A 92 -7.22 -7.53 5.22
C SER A 92 -6.23 -6.69 6.02
N HIS A 93 -6.57 -5.46 6.36
CA HIS A 93 -5.77 -4.58 7.20
C HIS A 93 -5.68 -5.12 8.64
N PHE A 94 -6.79 -5.64 9.16
CA PHE A 94 -6.79 -6.27 10.47
C PHE A 94 -5.82 -7.48 10.53
N LEU A 95 -5.82 -8.33 9.51
CA LEU A 95 -4.91 -9.47 9.43
C LEU A 95 -3.45 -9.02 9.28
N GLU A 96 -3.19 -7.93 8.57
CA GLU A 96 -1.86 -7.32 8.48
C GLU A 96 -1.28 -7.02 9.88
N HIS A 97 -2.07 -6.46 10.78
CA HIS A 97 -1.68 -6.24 12.17
C HIS A 97 -1.51 -7.55 12.97
N MET A 98 -2.43 -8.48 12.77
CA MET A 98 -2.49 -9.72 13.56
C MET A 98 -1.27 -10.61 13.37
N VAL A 99 -0.61 -10.62 12.23
CA VAL A 99 0.59 -11.46 12.00
C VAL A 99 1.77 -11.04 12.88
N PHE A 100 1.77 -9.81 13.42
CA PHE A 100 2.75 -9.35 14.41
C PHE A 100 2.36 -9.68 15.86
N ASN A 101 1.13 -10.13 16.08
CA ASN A 101 0.54 -10.34 17.40
C ASN A 101 0.59 -11.80 17.89
N GLY A 102 1.44 -12.60 17.30
CA GLY A 102 1.65 -13.99 17.65
C GLY A 102 1.58 -14.91 16.44
N SER A 103 2.55 -15.79 16.35
CA SER A 103 2.71 -16.72 15.24
C SER A 103 3.25 -18.05 15.70
N THR A 104 3.41 -18.99 14.78
CA THR A 104 3.90 -20.35 15.05
C THR A 104 5.23 -20.35 15.79
N HIS A 105 6.16 -19.44 15.46
CA HIS A 105 7.49 -19.40 16.04
C HIS A 105 7.68 -18.30 17.09
N PHE A 106 6.76 -17.34 17.18
CA PHE A 106 6.86 -16.20 18.08
C PHE A 106 5.56 -16.02 18.87
N LYS A 107 5.62 -16.13 20.18
CA LYS A 107 4.52 -15.72 21.03
C LYS A 107 4.29 -14.20 20.88
N ARG A 108 3.09 -13.76 21.29
CA ARG A 108 2.76 -12.34 21.32
C ARG A 108 3.84 -11.54 22.05
N GLY A 109 4.37 -10.51 21.38
CA GLY A 109 5.40 -9.63 21.90
C GLY A 109 6.84 -10.14 21.77
N GLU A 110 7.09 -11.33 21.22
CA GLU A 110 8.44 -11.89 21.06
C GLU A 110 9.09 -11.55 19.71
N MET A 111 8.30 -11.38 18.65
CA MET A 111 8.81 -11.15 17.30
C MET A 111 9.62 -9.86 17.19
N ILE A 112 9.07 -8.74 17.66
CA ILE A 112 9.74 -7.42 17.57
C ILE A 112 11.07 -7.39 18.35
N PRO A 113 11.17 -7.88 19.62
CA PRO A 113 12.44 -8.01 20.31
C PRO A 113 13.45 -8.93 19.59
N ALA A 114 12.98 -10.02 18.97
CA ALA A 114 13.86 -10.89 18.18
C ALA A 114 14.43 -10.17 16.95
N MET A 115 13.61 -9.39 16.24
CA MET A 115 14.04 -8.53 15.16
C MET A 115 15.07 -7.50 15.62
N GLN A 116 14.79 -6.79 16.70
CA GLN A 116 15.67 -5.75 17.25
C GLN A 116 17.03 -6.30 17.65
N LYS A 117 17.09 -7.52 18.19
CA LYS A 117 18.32 -8.21 18.54
C LYS A 117 19.24 -8.43 17.32
N GLU A 118 18.67 -8.64 16.16
CA GLU A 118 19.39 -8.80 14.89
C GLU A 118 19.55 -7.45 14.12
N GLY A 119 19.18 -6.32 14.75
CA GLY A 119 19.35 -4.98 14.20
C GLY A 119 18.26 -4.54 13.22
N LEU A 120 17.09 -5.21 13.26
CA LEU A 120 15.91 -4.86 12.46
C LEU A 120 14.94 -4.02 13.29
N GLY A 121 14.64 -2.80 12.85
CA GLY A 121 13.65 -1.91 13.48
C GLY A 121 12.28 -1.99 12.80
N LEU A 122 11.20 -2.14 13.60
CA LEU A 122 9.84 -2.03 13.08
C LEU A 122 9.56 -0.59 12.63
N GLY A 123 8.93 -0.43 11.46
CA GLY A 123 8.66 0.86 10.82
C GLY A 123 9.81 1.37 9.93
N GLY A 124 11.07 1.08 10.29
CA GLY A 124 12.24 1.45 9.49
C GLY A 124 12.69 0.34 8.54
N ASP A 125 13.07 -0.81 9.13
CA ASP A 125 13.61 -1.94 8.38
C ASP A 125 12.55 -3.01 8.08
N ALA A 126 11.52 -3.13 8.90
CA ALA A 126 10.39 -4.02 8.69
C ALA A 126 9.08 -3.24 8.74
N ASN A 127 8.21 -3.48 7.77
CA ASN A 127 6.93 -2.80 7.63
C ASN A 127 5.93 -3.68 6.87
N ALA A 128 4.67 -3.25 6.84
CA ALA A 128 3.64 -3.84 6.00
C ALA A 128 2.68 -2.76 5.52
N TYR A 129 1.89 -3.06 4.52
CA TYR A 129 0.76 -2.25 4.10
C TYR A 129 -0.31 -3.10 3.44
N THR A 130 -1.55 -2.68 3.58
CA THR A 130 -2.71 -3.18 2.85
C THR A 130 -3.15 -2.14 1.83
N ALA A 131 -3.31 -2.55 0.58
CA ALA A 131 -3.84 -1.75 -0.51
C ALA A 131 -5.19 -2.31 -0.99
N PHE A 132 -5.68 -1.83 -2.12
CA PHE A 132 -6.93 -2.27 -2.70
C PHE A 132 -6.90 -3.74 -3.15
N ASP A 133 -5.80 -4.21 -3.75
CA ASP A 133 -5.66 -5.52 -4.38
C ASP A 133 -4.50 -6.36 -3.84
N GLU A 134 -3.77 -5.83 -2.85
CA GLU A 134 -2.64 -6.52 -2.27
C GLU A 134 -2.43 -6.18 -0.80
N THR A 135 -1.78 -7.11 -0.09
CA THR A 135 -1.14 -6.87 1.21
C THR A 135 0.32 -7.26 1.08
N VAL A 136 1.22 -6.37 1.48
CA VAL A 136 2.66 -6.58 1.33
C VAL A 136 3.36 -6.45 2.66
N TYR A 137 4.11 -7.49 3.01
CA TYR A 137 5.03 -7.50 4.16
C TYR A 137 6.44 -7.33 3.62
N MET A 138 7.24 -6.48 4.26
CA MET A 138 8.56 -6.14 3.77
C MET A 138 9.59 -6.06 4.89
N MET A 139 10.80 -6.52 4.59
CA MET A 139 11.97 -6.32 5.42
C MET A 139 13.19 -5.97 4.58
N ASP A 140 13.93 -4.97 5.04
CA ASP A 140 15.24 -4.57 4.52
C ASP A 140 16.30 -5.01 5.52
N VAL A 141 16.85 -6.21 5.29
CA VAL A 141 17.67 -6.93 6.25
C VAL A 141 19.09 -6.39 6.23
N PRO A 142 19.60 -5.86 7.36
CA PRO A 142 20.86 -5.12 7.40
C PRO A 142 22.11 -6.02 7.36
N SER A 143 21.96 -7.33 7.40
CA SER A 143 23.06 -8.28 7.53
C SER A 143 22.80 -9.57 6.76
N MET A 144 23.86 -10.15 6.19
CA MET A 144 23.85 -11.49 5.59
C MET A 144 24.31 -12.57 6.58
N LYS A 145 24.38 -12.25 7.88
CA LYS A 145 24.67 -13.22 8.92
C LYS A 145 23.59 -14.29 8.93
N GLU A 146 23.95 -15.56 9.05
CA GLU A 146 23.04 -16.71 8.97
C GLU A 146 21.85 -16.56 9.92
N SER A 147 22.11 -16.21 11.20
CA SER A 147 21.03 -16.00 12.17
C SER A 147 20.03 -14.92 11.78
N THR A 148 20.50 -13.84 11.13
CA THR A 148 19.64 -12.74 10.69
C THR A 148 18.83 -13.15 9.47
N VAL A 149 19.44 -13.89 8.55
CA VAL A 149 18.78 -14.44 7.36
C VAL A 149 17.69 -15.43 7.78
N ASP A 150 18.03 -16.40 8.64
CA ASP A 150 17.08 -17.40 9.13
C ASP A 150 15.90 -16.76 9.87
N LEU A 151 16.17 -15.76 10.71
CA LEU A 151 15.11 -14.99 11.39
C LEU A 151 14.16 -14.33 10.38
N ALA A 152 14.72 -13.65 9.37
CA ALA A 152 13.91 -12.95 8.36
C ALA A 152 13.02 -13.92 7.57
N PHE A 153 13.55 -15.07 7.16
CA PHE A 153 12.77 -16.09 6.47
C PHE A 153 11.72 -16.75 7.38
N THR A 154 12.05 -17.00 8.64
CA THR A 154 11.10 -17.53 9.64
C THR A 154 9.92 -16.59 9.82
N ILE A 155 10.18 -15.29 9.96
CA ILE A 155 9.13 -14.27 10.09
C ILE A 155 8.26 -14.22 8.81
N MET A 156 8.86 -14.18 7.62
CA MET A 156 8.11 -14.17 6.37
C MET A 156 7.28 -15.45 6.17
N ARG A 157 7.80 -16.59 6.65
CA ARG A 157 7.07 -17.86 6.67
C ARG A 157 5.84 -17.78 7.58
N ASP A 158 6.00 -17.20 8.78
CA ASP A 158 4.92 -17.02 9.74
C ASP A 158 3.87 -16.01 9.25
N PHE A 159 4.29 -14.97 8.53
CA PHE A 159 3.36 -14.05 7.88
C PHE A 159 2.53 -14.72 6.79
N ALA A 160 3.07 -15.74 6.13
CA ALA A 160 2.36 -16.43 5.06
C ALA A 160 1.21 -17.31 5.56
N ASP A 161 1.39 -18.04 6.68
CA ASP A 161 0.39 -18.99 7.19
C ASP A 161 0.52 -19.34 8.69
N GLY A 162 1.37 -18.61 9.44
CA GLY A 162 1.67 -18.93 10.84
C GLY A 162 0.95 -18.08 11.89
N ALA A 163 0.06 -17.14 11.52
CA ALA A 163 -0.65 -16.29 12.47
C ALA A 163 -1.57 -17.11 13.41
N LEU A 164 -1.48 -16.87 14.73
CA LEU A 164 -2.26 -17.62 15.73
C LEU A 164 -3.69 -17.11 15.89
N LEU A 165 -3.95 -15.84 15.63
CA LEU A 165 -5.27 -15.19 15.72
C LEU A 165 -5.97 -15.42 17.07
N GLU A 166 -5.24 -15.31 18.17
CA GLU A 166 -5.77 -15.48 19.52
C GLU A 166 -6.83 -14.41 19.84
N GLU A 167 -7.95 -14.81 20.45
CA GLU A 167 -9.08 -13.94 20.76
C GLU A 167 -8.67 -12.70 21.56
N SER A 168 -7.83 -12.87 22.58
CA SER A 168 -7.33 -11.76 23.40
C SER A 168 -6.46 -10.76 22.63
N ALA A 169 -5.73 -11.24 21.61
CA ALA A 169 -4.95 -10.39 20.72
C ALA A 169 -5.88 -9.64 19.75
N ILE A 170 -6.87 -10.31 19.19
CA ILE A 170 -7.90 -9.72 18.33
C ILE A 170 -8.61 -8.58 19.06
N ASP A 171 -9.08 -8.81 20.28
CA ASP A 171 -9.79 -7.79 21.06
C ASP A 171 -8.93 -6.56 21.36
N THR A 172 -7.66 -6.78 21.65
CA THR A 172 -6.72 -5.67 21.86
C THR A 172 -6.49 -4.88 20.58
N GLU A 173 -6.29 -5.59 19.46
CA GLU A 173 -5.96 -4.97 18.17
C GLU A 173 -7.12 -4.16 17.59
N ARG A 174 -8.38 -4.53 17.87
CA ARG A 174 -9.57 -3.73 17.51
C ARG A 174 -9.46 -2.28 18.00
N GLY A 175 -8.97 -2.09 19.23
CA GLY A 175 -8.78 -0.75 19.80
C GLY A 175 -7.70 0.04 19.07
N ILE A 176 -6.61 -0.62 18.70
CA ILE A 176 -5.46 -0.01 17.99
C ILE A 176 -5.90 0.45 16.59
N ILE A 177 -6.51 -0.44 15.82
CA ILE A 177 -6.99 -0.13 14.45
C ILE A 177 -8.06 0.96 14.48
N THR A 178 -8.98 0.93 15.44
CA THR A 178 -9.97 1.99 15.61
C THR A 178 -9.31 3.34 15.90
N SER A 179 -8.23 3.35 16.67
CA SER A 179 -7.49 4.57 16.99
C SER A 179 -6.72 5.08 15.77
N GLU A 180 -6.11 4.19 15.00
CA GLU A 180 -5.43 4.51 13.75
C GLU A 180 -6.42 5.13 12.74
N TYR A 181 -7.59 4.53 12.58
CA TYR A 181 -8.63 5.07 11.71
C TYR A 181 -9.02 6.50 12.10
N LYS A 182 -9.17 6.79 13.40
CA LYS A 182 -9.47 8.14 13.89
C LYS A 182 -8.36 9.14 13.59
N VAL A 183 -7.10 8.73 13.69
CA VAL A 183 -5.94 9.59 13.35
C VAL A 183 -5.89 9.87 11.85
N ARG A 184 -6.22 8.88 11.03
CA ARG A 184 -6.28 9.00 9.57
C ARG A 184 -7.41 9.92 9.10
N ASP A 185 -8.52 10.06 9.85
CA ASP A 185 -9.70 10.87 9.49
C ASP A 185 -9.42 12.38 9.57
N SER A 186 -8.58 12.86 8.68
CA SER A 186 -8.28 14.28 8.48
C SER A 186 -9.22 14.92 7.46
N ALA A 187 -9.27 16.27 7.44
CA ALA A 187 -10.04 17.00 6.42
C ALA A 187 -9.58 16.64 5.00
N GLY A 188 -8.25 16.52 4.77
CA GLY A 188 -7.71 16.10 3.47
C GLY A 188 -8.13 14.69 3.07
N TYR A 189 -8.15 13.75 4.02
CA TYR A 189 -8.61 12.39 3.79
C TYR A 189 -10.09 12.34 3.39
N ARG A 190 -10.97 13.12 4.08
CA ARG A 190 -12.39 13.20 3.73
C ARG A 190 -12.61 13.78 2.34
N VAL A 191 -11.88 14.86 1.98
CA VAL A 191 -11.93 15.45 0.63
C VAL A 191 -11.46 14.44 -0.42
N MET A 192 -10.39 13.71 -0.16
CA MET A 192 -9.90 12.67 -1.06
C MET A 192 -10.96 11.58 -1.29
N LYS A 193 -11.63 11.14 -0.25
CA LYS A 193 -12.74 10.16 -0.36
C LYS A 193 -13.87 10.67 -1.25
N GLU A 194 -14.29 11.92 -1.08
CA GLU A 194 -15.32 12.54 -1.93
C GLU A 194 -14.88 12.64 -3.38
N VAL A 195 -13.65 13.07 -3.63
CA VAL A 195 -13.10 13.12 -4.99
C VAL A 195 -13.11 11.74 -5.63
N PHE A 196 -12.69 10.70 -4.91
CA PHE A 196 -12.68 9.34 -5.43
C PHE A 196 -14.10 8.79 -5.63
N SER A 197 -15.07 9.15 -4.78
CA SER A 197 -16.46 8.74 -4.97
C SER A 197 -17.05 9.27 -6.28
N ILE A 198 -16.65 10.48 -6.67
CA ILE A 198 -17.08 11.09 -7.94
C ILE A 198 -16.30 10.51 -9.12
N MET A 199 -14.96 10.42 -9.00
CA MET A 199 -14.11 10.00 -10.12
C MET A 199 -14.25 8.51 -10.46
N LEU A 200 -14.55 7.68 -9.47
CA LEU A 200 -14.60 6.22 -9.56
C LEU A 200 -16.00 5.68 -9.33
N ASP A 201 -17.02 6.53 -9.56
CA ASP A 201 -18.43 6.13 -9.47
C ASP A 201 -18.70 4.88 -10.32
N GLY A 202 -19.53 3.99 -9.81
CA GLY A 202 -19.83 2.71 -10.42
C GLY A 202 -18.77 1.63 -10.23
N THR A 203 -17.67 1.91 -9.51
CA THR A 203 -16.69 0.91 -9.06
C THR A 203 -16.81 0.63 -7.58
N ARG A 204 -16.15 -0.44 -7.09
CA ARG A 204 -16.10 -0.75 -5.64
C ARG A 204 -15.06 0.06 -4.86
N ILE A 205 -14.18 0.79 -5.53
CA ILE A 205 -13.05 1.48 -4.88
C ILE A 205 -13.50 2.50 -3.82
N PRO A 206 -14.52 3.35 -4.06
CA PRO A 206 -14.98 4.32 -3.07
C PRO A 206 -15.43 3.71 -1.74
N ASP A 207 -15.91 2.47 -1.75
CA ASP A 207 -16.43 1.76 -0.58
C ASP A 207 -15.40 0.82 0.06
N ARG A 208 -14.17 0.78 -0.45
CA ARG A 208 -13.13 -0.20 -0.09
C ARG A 208 -11.80 0.44 0.24
N TYR A 209 -11.80 1.55 0.97
CA TYR A 209 -10.55 2.12 1.48
C TYR A 209 -9.91 1.16 2.49
N PRO A 210 -8.63 0.77 2.25
CA PRO A 210 -7.90 -0.10 3.17
C PRO A 210 -7.51 0.62 4.46
#